data_bd7c28a497bd6caf519e97e1b29c37c6
#
_entry.id   bd7c28a497bd6caf519e97e1b29c37c6
#
_cell.length_a   1.000
_cell.length_b   1.000
_cell.length_c   1.000
_cell.angle_alpha   90.00
_cell.angle_beta   90.00
_cell.angle_gamma   90.00
#
_symmetry.space_group_name_H-M   'P 1'
#
loop_
_entity.id
_entity.type
_entity.pdbx_description
1 polymer ?
#
loop_
_entity_poly.entity_id
_entity_poly.type
_entity_poly.pdbx_seq_one_letter_code
_entity_poly.pdbx_strand_id
1 'polypeptide(L)'
;MNTNETNSADAANASRAKTSESVVGSEPERDGLPPRQRRVVLGIMVSGTTAACISQSMMIAALPAVMHEYGISASSGQLLTTAYIFVLGLISAMTGYLMNRFDSKKLFFASMASFAIGCAAAIFAPNYPCLLAARLLQAGGAGICLPLVQLVALNIYPKSQYGQATAIVGMIIGFAPAIGPTISGFLIDAWGWRSMFWMLGAIALAVMVLTVLLLDDVVLRPDHPGHFDLVSALLYSGGFVLAMIAATMLESGGSVGAGFIPPLLLGVAGLVVFARRQLRVPEPFLRLQCFRDKTFAVSTLIVICAHMMFMAPSIMVPLFVQDIQGLSATVSGLTLLPGAIMMGVMNPITGRLLDRRGPRPLIVAGCATVLAGTVAFALIPASVPEWVITVLYGIRVTGIACLMMPLTAWACTTLDPDELAQASAIITSARQLIGSLSASVFIAVMALTSQNALGVDLGGFDFSFWLQCGVPVLAFVLGMFVLPGKGKR
;
A
#
# COMPACT_ATOMS: atom_id res chain seq x y z
N MET A 1 -71.05 -12.88 -31.56
CA MET A 1 -70.66 -13.30 -30.21
C MET A 1 -69.16 -13.63 -30.30
N ASN A 2 -68.33 -13.07 -29.47
CA ASN A 2 -66.81 -13.19 -29.35
C ASN A 2 -65.99 -12.15 -30.10
N THR A 3 -66.06 -10.90 -29.65
CA THR A 3 -64.97 -9.91 -29.92
C THR A 3 -64.58 -9.10 -28.67
N ASN A 4 -65.15 -9.47 -27.47
CA ASN A 4 -64.87 -8.72 -26.22
C ASN A 4 -63.89 -9.43 -25.26
N GLU A 5 -63.52 -10.68 -25.49
CA GLU A 5 -62.61 -11.40 -24.56
C GLU A 5 -61.12 -11.25 -24.92
N THR A 6 -60.77 -10.95 -26.16
CA THR A 6 -59.40 -10.74 -26.59
C THR A 6 -58.83 -9.37 -26.13
N ASN A 7 -59.65 -8.34 -25.97
CA ASN A 7 -59.19 -7.02 -25.52
C ASN A 7 -58.91 -6.92 -24.01
N SER A 8 -59.49 -7.81 -23.19
CA SER A 8 -59.24 -7.80 -21.73
C SER A 8 -57.91 -8.50 -21.33
N ALA A 9 -57.51 -9.52 -22.13
CA ALA A 9 -56.25 -10.22 -21.92
C ALA A 9 -55.02 -9.39 -22.32
N ASP A 10 -55.11 -8.63 -23.40
CA ASP A 10 -54.05 -7.73 -23.87
C ASP A 10 -53.87 -6.49 -22.96
N ALA A 11 -54.97 -5.97 -22.39
CA ALA A 11 -54.89 -4.89 -21.41
C ALA A 11 -54.29 -5.35 -20.08
N ALA A 12 -54.56 -6.58 -19.64
CA ALA A 12 -53.97 -7.16 -18.44
C ALA A 12 -52.48 -7.49 -18.60
N ASN A 13 -52.07 -7.94 -19.81
CA ASN A 13 -50.66 -8.17 -20.12
C ASN A 13 -49.88 -6.87 -20.29
N ALA A 14 -50.45 -5.84 -20.91
CA ALA A 14 -49.84 -4.53 -21.00
C ALA A 14 -49.68 -3.82 -19.63
N SER A 15 -50.66 -4.04 -18.71
CA SER A 15 -50.57 -3.56 -17.34
C SER A 15 -49.47 -4.30 -16.52
N ARG A 16 -49.37 -5.63 -16.71
CA ARG A 16 -48.32 -6.44 -16.08
C ARG A 16 -46.89 -6.12 -16.63
N ALA A 17 -46.77 -5.85 -17.92
CA ALA A 17 -45.51 -5.42 -18.53
C ALA A 17 -45.09 -4.05 -18.00
N LYS A 18 -46.01 -3.10 -17.87
CA LYS A 18 -45.69 -1.78 -17.26
C LYS A 18 -45.40 -1.84 -15.76
N THR A 19 -45.93 -2.83 -15.04
CA THR A 19 -45.64 -3.02 -13.61
C THR A 19 -44.33 -3.78 -13.40
N SER A 20 -43.90 -4.62 -14.36
CA SER A 20 -42.60 -5.27 -14.30
C SER A 20 -41.44 -4.37 -14.77
N GLU A 21 -41.68 -3.38 -15.64
CA GLU A 21 -40.66 -2.38 -15.99
C GLU A 21 -40.46 -1.29 -14.91
N SER A 22 -41.45 -1.06 -14.04
CA SER A 22 -41.30 -0.09 -12.93
C SER A 22 -40.74 -0.72 -11.65
N VAL A 23 -40.44 -2.02 -11.65
CA VAL A 23 -39.81 -2.76 -10.52
C VAL A 23 -38.36 -3.20 -10.84
N VAL A 24 -37.81 -2.82 -11.99
CA VAL A 24 -36.34 -2.67 -12.07
C VAL A 24 -36.04 -1.40 -11.31
N GLY A 25 -36.09 -1.53 -9.99
CA GLY A 25 -35.68 -0.49 -9.07
C GLY A 25 -34.28 -0.07 -9.45
N SER A 26 -34.12 1.19 -9.90
CA SER A 26 -32.88 1.89 -9.79
C SER A 26 -32.40 1.65 -8.36
N GLU A 27 -31.36 0.81 -8.18
CA GLU A 27 -30.68 0.77 -6.88
C GLU A 27 -30.45 2.22 -6.47
N PRO A 28 -30.82 2.63 -5.25
CA PRO A 28 -30.66 4.00 -4.83
C PRO A 28 -29.15 4.28 -4.99
N GLU A 29 -28.82 5.19 -5.91
CA GLU A 29 -27.48 5.72 -6.06
C GLU A 29 -27.09 6.16 -4.65
N ARG A 30 -26.13 5.45 -4.03
CA ARG A 30 -25.77 5.73 -2.63
C ARG A 30 -25.27 7.16 -2.59
N ASP A 31 -26.14 8.06 -2.19
CA ASP A 31 -25.77 9.42 -1.81
C ASP A 31 -24.83 9.27 -0.61
N GLY A 32 -23.53 9.47 -0.87
CA GLY A 32 -22.53 9.36 0.17
C GLY A 32 -22.84 10.28 1.35
N LEU A 33 -22.16 10.11 2.48
CA LEU A 33 -22.35 10.94 3.67
C LEU A 33 -22.32 12.44 3.36
N PRO A 34 -23.04 13.28 4.15
CA PRO A 34 -22.96 14.73 4.02
C PRO A 34 -21.51 15.24 4.05
N PRO A 35 -21.15 16.27 3.27
CA PRO A 35 -19.75 16.71 3.13
C PRO A 35 -19.04 17.05 4.44
N ARG A 36 -19.75 17.48 5.46
CA ARG A 36 -19.21 17.80 6.78
C ARG A 36 -18.84 16.52 7.54
N GLN A 37 -19.73 15.55 7.59
CA GLN A 37 -19.48 14.26 8.25
C GLN A 37 -18.36 13.49 7.54
N ARG A 38 -18.36 13.48 6.21
CA ARG A 38 -17.31 12.88 5.38
C ARG A 38 -15.92 13.42 5.74
N ARG A 39 -15.78 14.74 5.90
CA ARG A 39 -14.51 15.38 6.30
C ARG A 39 -14.06 14.98 7.69
N VAL A 40 -14.99 14.89 8.65
CA VAL A 40 -14.68 14.49 10.03
C VAL A 40 -14.22 13.03 10.07
N VAL A 41 -14.99 12.10 9.49
CA VAL A 41 -14.67 10.67 9.44
C VAL A 41 -13.29 10.45 8.82
N LEU A 42 -13.07 10.99 7.60
CA LEU A 42 -11.77 10.84 6.93
C LEU A 42 -10.65 11.55 7.70
N GLY A 43 -10.87 12.72 8.24
CA GLY A 43 -9.86 13.46 9.00
C GLY A 43 -9.33 12.65 10.19
N ILE A 44 -10.22 12.02 10.96
CA ILE A 44 -9.83 11.16 12.09
C ILE A 44 -9.06 9.94 11.60
N MET A 45 -9.61 9.22 10.61
CA MET A 45 -8.99 7.99 10.13
C MET A 45 -7.65 8.23 9.41
N VAL A 46 -7.57 9.31 8.62
CA VAL A 46 -6.34 9.75 7.95
C VAL A 46 -5.26 10.10 8.97
N SER A 47 -5.60 10.83 10.04
CA SER A 47 -4.62 11.20 11.09
C SER A 47 -4.01 9.98 11.77
N GLY A 48 -4.84 9.00 12.17
CA GLY A 48 -4.35 7.76 12.77
C GLY A 48 -3.52 6.91 11.80
N THR A 49 -3.99 6.78 10.57
CA THR A 49 -3.26 6.03 9.53
C THR A 49 -1.93 6.70 9.17
N THR A 50 -1.89 8.04 9.14
CA THR A 50 -0.64 8.79 8.92
C THR A 50 0.37 8.51 10.04
N ALA A 51 -0.05 8.52 11.30
CA ALA A 51 0.83 8.17 12.42
C ALA A 51 1.39 6.75 12.31
N ALA A 52 0.54 5.78 11.90
CA ALA A 52 0.97 4.41 11.66
C ALA A 52 1.99 4.29 10.51
N CYS A 53 1.79 5.01 9.40
CA CYS A 53 2.70 5.03 8.26
C CYS A 53 4.03 5.74 8.58
N ILE A 54 3.98 6.86 9.31
CA ILE A 54 5.18 7.60 9.74
C ILE A 54 6.02 6.73 10.70
N SER A 55 5.40 5.96 11.58
CA SER A 55 6.11 5.06 12.51
C SER A 55 7.06 4.09 11.81
N GLN A 56 6.73 3.64 10.61
CA GLN A 56 7.60 2.76 9.80
C GLN A 56 8.90 3.47 9.40
N SER A 57 8.81 4.68 8.89
CA SER A 57 9.97 5.44 8.38
C SER A 57 10.79 6.10 9.49
N MET A 58 10.17 6.49 10.61
CA MET A 58 10.87 7.03 11.78
C MET A 58 11.89 6.06 12.36
N MET A 59 11.57 4.76 12.36
CA MET A 59 12.45 3.73 12.92
C MET A 59 13.78 3.63 12.17
N ILE A 60 13.80 3.90 10.86
CA ILE A 60 15.03 3.87 10.05
C ILE A 60 16.06 4.89 10.57
N ALA A 61 15.63 6.10 10.90
CA ALA A 61 16.51 7.13 11.45
C ALA A 61 16.94 6.84 12.89
N ALA A 62 16.08 6.14 13.66
CA ALA A 62 16.39 5.78 15.05
C ALA A 62 17.32 4.56 15.20
N LEU A 63 17.52 3.80 14.12
CA LEU A 63 18.20 2.53 14.15
C LEU A 63 19.64 2.61 14.74
N PRO A 64 20.49 3.56 14.35
CA PRO A 64 21.84 3.68 14.93
C PRO A 64 21.81 3.91 16.44
N ALA A 65 20.93 4.77 16.94
CA ALA A 65 20.79 5.06 18.36
C ALA A 65 20.33 3.83 19.16
N VAL A 66 19.38 3.06 18.62
CA VAL A 66 18.88 1.81 19.22
C VAL A 66 19.96 0.74 19.22
N MET A 67 20.72 0.60 18.12
CA MET A 67 21.83 -0.35 18.02
C MET A 67 22.91 -0.06 19.06
N HIS A 68 23.27 1.20 19.25
CA HIS A 68 24.24 1.61 20.24
C HIS A 68 23.77 1.35 21.68
N GLU A 69 22.51 1.67 21.99
CA GLU A 69 21.96 1.51 23.34
C GLU A 69 21.85 0.03 23.76
N TYR A 70 21.40 -0.84 22.85
CA TYR A 70 21.24 -2.27 23.15
C TYR A 70 22.44 -3.14 22.81
N GLY A 71 23.50 -2.58 22.21
CA GLY A 71 24.71 -3.32 21.81
C GLY A 71 24.42 -4.39 20.74
N ILE A 72 23.50 -4.15 19.82
CA ILE A 72 23.07 -5.11 18.79
C ILE A 72 23.72 -4.84 17.43
N SER A 73 23.86 -5.89 16.62
CA SER A 73 24.37 -5.79 15.26
C SER A 73 23.40 -5.08 14.31
N ALA A 74 23.90 -4.58 13.18
CA ALA A 74 23.07 -3.95 12.14
C ALA A 74 21.97 -4.89 11.61
N SER A 75 22.29 -6.18 11.42
CA SER A 75 21.30 -7.18 10.99
C SER A 75 20.16 -7.37 12.00
N SER A 76 20.48 -7.41 13.30
CA SER A 76 19.45 -7.44 14.35
C SER A 76 18.63 -6.15 14.38
N GLY A 77 19.29 -5.00 14.23
CA GLY A 77 18.62 -3.72 14.15
C GLY A 77 17.63 -3.64 12.98
N GLN A 78 18.06 -4.07 11.80
CA GLN A 78 17.23 -4.10 10.59
C GLN A 78 15.94 -4.94 10.79
N LEU A 79 15.99 -5.98 11.63
CA LEU A 79 14.83 -6.81 11.93
C LEU A 79 13.67 -6.01 12.54
N LEU A 80 13.92 -4.91 13.29
CA LEU A 80 12.87 -4.03 13.82
C LEU A 80 12.01 -3.41 12.71
N THR A 81 12.60 -3.14 11.55
CA THR A 81 11.89 -2.59 10.39
C THR A 81 11.29 -3.69 9.53
N THR A 82 12.05 -4.74 9.24
CA THR A 82 11.62 -5.84 8.37
C THR A 82 10.44 -6.62 8.99
N ALA A 83 10.54 -6.97 10.29
CA ALA A 83 9.46 -7.66 10.99
C ALA A 83 8.20 -6.80 11.14
N TYR A 84 8.37 -5.47 11.29
CA TYR A 84 7.23 -4.54 11.28
C TYR A 84 6.49 -4.58 9.94
N ILE A 85 7.20 -4.42 8.82
CA ILE A 85 6.59 -4.45 7.47
C ILE A 85 5.92 -5.79 7.22
N PHE A 86 6.55 -6.86 7.66
CA PHE A 86 6.01 -8.21 7.55
C PHE A 86 4.66 -8.37 8.27
N VAL A 87 4.58 -8.05 9.56
CA VAL A 87 3.34 -8.15 10.34
C VAL A 87 2.28 -7.19 9.81
N LEU A 88 2.68 -5.98 9.39
CA LEU A 88 1.78 -5.03 8.74
C LEU A 88 1.14 -5.63 7.48
N GLY A 89 1.94 -6.25 6.60
CA GLY A 89 1.45 -6.89 5.38
C GLY A 89 0.52 -8.08 5.66
N LEU A 90 0.88 -8.90 6.65
CA LEU A 90 0.08 -10.03 7.10
C LEU A 90 -1.30 -9.60 7.61
N ILE A 91 -1.32 -8.63 8.52
CA ILE A 91 -2.58 -8.14 9.12
C ILE A 91 -3.40 -7.37 8.08
N SER A 92 -2.77 -6.66 7.14
CA SER A 92 -3.47 -6.03 6.02
C SER A 92 -4.28 -7.03 5.19
N ALA A 93 -3.75 -8.22 4.95
CA ALA A 93 -4.48 -9.28 4.25
C ALA A 93 -5.68 -9.78 5.07
N MET A 94 -5.51 -9.91 6.40
CA MET A 94 -6.60 -10.33 7.31
C MET A 94 -7.68 -9.26 7.48
N THR A 95 -7.36 -7.99 7.20
CA THR A 95 -8.27 -6.87 7.42
C THR A 95 -9.55 -6.99 6.61
N GLY A 96 -9.50 -7.57 5.39
CA GLY A 96 -10.70 -7.84 4.59
C GLY A 96 -11.72 -8.72 5.31
N TYR A 97 -11.27 -9.78 5.98
CA TYR A 97 -12.13 -10.62 6.82
C TYR A 97 -12.64 -9.86 8.07
N LEU A 98 -11.75 -9.12 8.73
CA LEU A 98 -12.10 -8.34 9.92
C LEU A 98 -13.16 -7.27 9.63
N MET A 99 -13.07 -6.61 8.47
CA MET A 99 -14.03 -5.59 8.03
C MET A 99 -15.43 -6.16 7.75
N ASN A 100 -15.52 -7.43 7.35
CA ASN A 100 -16.79 -8.10 7.16
C ASN A 100 -17.44 -8.55 8.49
N ARG A 101 -16.66 -8.63 9.58
CA ARG A 101 -17.13 -9.13 10.88
C ARG A 101 -17.34 -8.05 11.93
N PHE A 102 -16.53 -7.01 11.91
CA PHE A 102 -16.54 -5.97 12.93
C PHE A 102 -16.93 -4.62 12.34
N ASP A 103 -17.55 -3.77 13.18
CA ASP A 103 -17.88 -2.38 12.86
C ASP A 103 -16.60 -1.61 12.50
N SER A 104 -16.65 -0.75 11.51
CA SER A 104 -15.52 0.08 11.10
C SER A 104 -14.98 0.93 12.26
N LYS A 105 -15.88 1.48 13.09
CA LYS A 105 -15.54 2.22 14.31
C LYS A 105 -14.78 1.36 15.32
N LYS A 106 -15.30 0.15 15.65
CA LYS A 106 -14.68 -0.76 16.61
C LYS A 106 -13.33 -1.27 16.12
N LEU A 107 -13.25 -1.60 14.82
CA LEU A 107 -12.04 -2.10 14.20
C LEU A 107 -10.94 -1.02 14.17
N PHE A 108 -11.29 0.23 13.82
CA PHE A 108 -10.36 1.34 13.84
C PHE A 108 -9.89 1.67 15.26
N PHE A 109 -10.81 1.67 16.23
CA PHE A 109 -10.46 1.86 17.65
C PHE A 109 -9.50 0.78 18.15
N ALA A 110 -9.79 -0.51 17.88
CA ALA A 110 -8.93 -1.62 18.26
C ALA A 110 -7.54 -1.54 17.61
N SER A 111 -7.49 -1.13 16.35
CA SER A 111 -6.26 -0.87 15.60
C SER A 111 -5.41 0.22 16.26
N MET A 112 -6.01 1.37 16.61
CA MET A 112 -5.32 2.46 17.30
C MET A 112 -4.93 2.09 18.73
N ALA A 113 -5.75 1.29 19.43
CA ALA A 113 -5.42 0.78 20.75
C ALA A 113 -4.19 -0.15 20.71
N SER A 114 -4.15 -1.11 19.79
CA SER A 114 -2.97 -1.97 19.56
C SER A 114 -1.73 -1.15 19.26
N PHE A 115 -1.84 -0.13 18.40
CA PHE A 115 -0.74 0.77 18.06
C PHE A 115 -0.27 1.58 19.28
N ALA A 116 -1.19 2.16 20.06
CA ALA A 116 -0.88 2.93 21.28
C ALA A 116 -0.21 2.07 22.37
N ILE A 117 -0.73 0.85 22.60
CA ILE A 117 -0.13 -0.11 23.53
C ILE A 117 1.28 -0.48 23.08
N GLY A 118 1.48 -0.71 21.76
CA GLY A 118 2.80 -0.95 21.18
C GLY A 118 3.74 0.25 21.38
N CYS A 119 3.27 1.49 21.25
CA CYS A 119 4.05 2.69 21.56
C CYS A 119 4.46 2.71 23.03
N ALA A 120 3.52 2.49 23.95
CA ALA A 120 3.80 2.44 25.39
C ALA A 120 4.81 1.34 25.72
N ALA A 121 4.63 0.14 25.18
CA ALA A 121 5.58 -0.96 25.37
C ALA A 121 6.98 -0.63 24.84
N ALA A 122 7.10 0.09 23.72
CA ALA A 122 8.38 0.51 23.16
C ALA A 122 9.09 1.57 24.04
N ILE A 123 8.34 2.49 24.63
CA ILE A 123 8.88 3.51 25.56
C ILE A 123 9.55 2.85 26.76
N PHE A 124 8.91 1.84 27.35
CA PHE A 124 9.38 1.16 28.54
C PHE A 124 10.17 -0.13 28.25
N ALA A 125 10.55 -0.39 27.00
CA ALA A 125 11.29 -1.59 26.62
C ALA A 125 12.66 -1.65 27.34
N PRO A 126 12.91 -2.67 28.19
CA PRO A 126 14.17 -2.80 28.92
C PRO A 126 15.27 -3.44 28.08
N ASN A 127 14.92 -4.14 27.01
CA ASN A 127 15.84 -4.86 26.14
C ASN A 127 15.30 -4.95 24.70
N TYR A 128 16.17 -5.37 23.78
CA TYR A 128 15.83 -5.50 22.36
C TYR A 128 14.64 -6.44 22.07
N PRO A 129 14.51 -7.67 22.64
CA PRO A 129 13.34 -8.51 22.41
C PRO A 129 12.00 -7.85 22.80
N CYS A 130 11.98 -7.08 23.90
CA CYS A 130 10.79 -6.33 24.29
C CYS A 130 10.47 -5.22 23.29
N LEU A 131 11.48 -4.50 22.78
CA LEU A 131 11.28 -3.51 21.74
C LEU A 131 10.77 -4.14 20.45
N LEU A 132 11.30 -5.29 20.05
CA LEU A 132 10.83 -6.03 18.88
C LEU A 132 9.36 -6.44 19.05
N ALA A 133 8.99 -7.02 20.19
CA ALA A 133 7.59 -7.38 20.50
C ALA A 133 6.65 -6.16 20.46
N ALA A 134 7.09 -5.02 21.01
CA ALA A 134 6.35 -3.76 20.95
C ALA A 134 6.13 -3.30 19.50
N ARG A 135 7.15 -3.42 18.63
CA ARG A 135 7.07 -3.09 17.20
C ARG A 135 6.11 -4.02 16.44
N LEU A 136 6.10 -5.31 16.77
CA LEU A 136 5.15 -6.26 16.18
C LEU A 136 3.70 -5.92 16.54
N LEU A 137 3.47 -5.49 17.80
CA LEU A 137 2.16 -5.06 18.27
C LEU A 137 1.70 -3.76 17.56
N GLN A 138 2.60 -2.79 17.39
CA GLN A 138 2.35 -1.59 16.58
C GLN A 138 1.99 -1.93 15.13
N ALA A 139 2.75 -2.85 14.51
CA ALA A 139 2.53 -3.29 13.14
C ALA A 139 1.16 -3.98 12.98
N GLY A 140 0.72 -4.74 13.99
CA GLY A 140 -0.61 -5.34 14.05
C GLY A 140 -1.72 -4.30 13.94
N GLY A 141 -1.63 -3.21 14.70
CA GLY A 141 -2.53 -2.08 14.58
C GLY A 141 -2.42 -1.37 13.23
N ALA A 142 -1.20 -1.01 12.82
CA ALA A 142 -0.95 -0.30 11.57
C ALA A 142 -1.46 -1.05 10.33
N GLY A 143 -1.38 -2.38 10.32
CA GLY A 143 -1.82 -3.22 9.21
C GLY A 143 -3.32 -3.14 8.91
N ILE A 144 -4.13 -2.83 9.90
CA ILE A 144 -5.58 -2.64 9.73
C ILE A 144 -5.89 -1.26 9.13
N CYS A 145 -5.12 -0.22 9.48
CA CYS A 145 -5.45 1.17 9.19
C CYS A 145 -5.57 1.47 7.69
N LEU A 146 -4.59 1.10 6.88
CA LEU A 146 -4.56 1.44 5.45
C LEU A 146 -5.72 0.81 4.65
N PRO A 147 -5.96 -0.51 4.72
CA PRO A 147 -7.11 -1.10 4.02
C PRO A 147 -8.44 -0.56 4.53
N LEU A 148 -8.54 -0.33 5.85
CA LEU A 148 -9.77 0.17 6.46
C LEU A 148 -10.10 1.61 6.03
N VAL A 149 -9.11 2.53 6.06
CA VAL A 149 -9.36 3.91 5.60
C VAL A 149 -9.67 3.97 4.11
N GLN A 150 -9.05 3.10 3.32
CA GLN A 150 -9.35 2.98 1.88
C GLN A 150 -10.78 2.49 1.64
N LEU A 151 -11.22 1.46 2.35
CA LEU A 151 -12.60 0.96 2.27
C LEU A 151 -13.59 2.04 2.70
N VAL A 152 -13.36 2.68 3.85
CA VAL A 152 -14.26 3.74 4.34
C VAL A 152 -14.33 4.90 3.34
N ALA A 153 -13.19 5.31 2.78
CA ALA A 153 -13.17 6.35 1.74
C ALA A 153 -14.04 5.96 0.53
N LEU A 154 -13.96 4.72 0.05
CA LEU A 154 -14.77 4.24 -1.07
C LEU A 154 -16.28 4.12 -0.71
N ASN A 155 -16.61 3.85 0.55
CA ASN A 155 -18.02 3.74 0.99
C ASN A 155 -18.72 5.09 1.20
N ILE A 156 -17.97 6.12 1.63
CA ILE A 156 -18.56 7.44 1.91
C ILE A 156 -18.59 8.38 0.69
N TYR A 157 -17.90 8.01 -0.40
CA TYR A 157 -17.90 8.75 -1.66
C TYR A 157 -18.74 8.03 -2.73
N PRO A 158 -19.43 8.77 -3.62
CA PRO A 158 -20.10 8.18 -4.77
C PRO A 158 -19.06 7.59 -5.74
N LYS A 159 -19.44 6.56 -6.51
CA LYS A 159 -18.55 5.88 -7.48
C LYS A 159 -17.85 6.85 -8.45
N SER A 160 -18.54 7.94 -8.84
CA SER A 160 -17.98 8.99 -9.73
C SER A 160 -16.82 9.78 -9.11
N GLN A 161 -16.59 9.69 -7.79
CA GLN A 161 -15.56 10.40 -7.04
C GLN A 161 -14.55 9.47 -6.37
N TYR A 162 -14.48 8.21 -6.74
CA TYR A 162 -13.52 7.24 -6.18
C TYR A 162 -12.06 7.67 -6.35
N GLY A 163 -11.74 8.37 -7.47
CA GLY A 163 -10.43 8.96 -7.67
C GLY A 163 -10.07 10.01 -6.61
N GLN A 164 -11.02 10.83 -6.19
CA GLN A 164 -10.80 11.80 -5.10
C GLN A 164 -10.70 11.12 -3.74
N ALA A 165 -11.53 10.11 -3.49
CA ALA A 165 -11.52 9.35 -2.24
C ALA A 165 -10.15 8.68 -2.02
N THR A 166 -9.65 7.97 -3.02
CA THR A 166 -8.35 7.28 -2.94
C THR A 166 -7.16 8.23 -2.98
N ALA A 167 -7.31 9.42 -3.61
CA ALA A 167 -6.26 10.44 -3.59
C ALA A 167 -5.94 10.94 -2.17
N ILE A 168 -6.95 11.04 -1.29
CA ILE A 168 -6.75 11.41 0.12
C ILE A 168 -5.90 10.35 0.84
N VAL A 169 -6.19 9.07 0.61
CA VAL A 169 -5.39 7.96 1.14
C VAL A 169 -3.98 7.97 0.54
N GLY A 170 -3.88 8.30 -0.74
CA GLY A 170 -2.60 8.42 -1.45
C GLY A 170 -1.67 9.51 -0.91
N MET A 171 -2.23 10.60 -0.40
CA MET A 171 -1.43 11.63 0.29
C MET A 171 -0.69 11.04 1.50
N ILE A 172 -1.36 10.20 2.30
CA ILE A 172 -0.73 9.54 3.46
C ILE A 172 0.50 8.75 3.02
N ILE A 173 0.31 7.92 1.99
CA ILE A 173 1.36 7.02 1.49
C ILE A 173 2.54 7.81 0.90
N GLY A 174 2.26 8.95 0.27
CA GLY A 174 3.30 9.82 -0.31
C GLY A 174 4.09 10.62 0.72
N PHE A 175 3.40 11.21 1.70
CA PHE A 175 4.05 12.10 2.67
C PHE A 175 4.73 11.37 3.83
N ALA A 176 4.17 10.25 4.32
CA ALA A 176 4.66 9.58 5.50
C ALA A 176 6.16 9.16 5.41
N PRO A 177 6.64 8.57 4.30
CA PRO A 177 8.05 8.18 4.18
C PRO A 177 9.04 9.34 4.22
N ALA A 178 8.62 10.53 3.78
CA ALA A 178 9.51 11.71 3.76
C ALA A 178 9.51 12.47 5.08
N ILE A 179 8.34 12.62 5.68
CA ILE A 179 8.18 13.38 6.92
C ILE A 179 8.74 12.60 8.11
N GLY A 180 8.62 11.26 8.09
CA GLY A 180 9.05 10.39 9.19
C GLY A 180 10.50 10.60 9.61
N PRO A 181 11.49 10.43 8.73
CA PRO A 181 12.90 10.62 9.08
C PRO A 181 13.23 12.03 9.55
N THR A 182 12.62 13.05 8.96
CA THR A 182 12.84 14.46 9.34
C THR A 182 12.36 14.74 10.76
N ILE A 183 11.13 14.33 11.10
CA ILE A 183 10.59 14.48 12.45
C ILE A 183 11.39 13.62 13.43
N SER A 184 11.71 12.39 13.05
CA SER A 184 12.47 11.47 13.88
C SER A 184 13.85 12.01 14.21
N GLY A 185 14.59 12.55 13.22
CA GLY A 185 15.90 13.14 13.44
C GLY A 185 15.86 14.26 14.49
N PHE A 186 14.93 15.21 14.34
CA PHE A 186 14.75 16.29 15.31
C PHE A 186 14.40 15.77 16.73
N LEU A 187 13.51 14.80 16.83
CA LEU A 187 13.10 14.23 18.11
C LEU A 187 14.24 13.45 18.77
N ILE A 188 15.03 12.72 18.00
CA ILE A 188 16.17 11.93 18.50
C ILE A 188 17.25 12.86 19.04
N ASP A 189 17.58 13.91 18.32
CA ASP A 189 18.61 14.88 18.70
C ASP A 189 18.21 15.66 19.97
N ALA A 190 16.91 15.99 20.12
CA ALA A 190 16.41 16.77 21.24
C ALA A 190 16.13 15.93 22.51
N TRP A 191 15.57 14.75 22.38
CA TRP A 191 15.02 13.95 23.51
C TRP A 191 15.30 12.45 23.43
N GLY A 192 16.15 12.01 22.49
CA GLY A 192 16.45 10.59 22.28
C GLY A 192 15.37 9.84 21.51
N TRP A 193 15.72 8.64 21.05
CA TRP A 193 14.88 7.85 20.12
C TRP A 193 13.51 7.42 20.72
N ARG A 194 13.38 7.30 22.02
CA ARG A 194 12.10 6.97 22.67
C ARG A 194 11.05 8.06 22.51
N SER A 195 11.45 9.31 22.28
CA SER A 195 10.55 10.45 22.12
C SER A 195 9.60 10.30 20.91
N MET A 196 10.03 9.60 19.88
CA MET A 196 9.17 9.31 18.71
C MET A 196 7.95 8.46 19.11
N PHE A 197 8.10 7.50 20.03
CA PHE A 197 7.00 6.68 20.51
C PHE A 197 6.05 7.46 21.44
N TRP A 198 6.57 8.43 22.21
CA TRP A 198 5.73 9.36 22.98
C TRP A 198 4.84 10.17 22.05
N MET A 199 5.39 10.76 21.00
CA MET A 199 4.64 11.53 20.02
C MET A 199 3.58 10.66 19.29
N LEU A 200 3.98 9.50 18.79
CA LEU A 200 3.07 8.60 18.08
C LEU A 200 1.96 8.06 19.01
N GLY A 201 2.31 7.73 20.24
CA GLY A 201 1.35 7.29 21.26
C GLY A 201 0.34 8.37 21.63
N ALA A 202 0.78 9.62 21.79
CA ALA A 202 -0.09 10.76 22.05
C ALA A 202 -1.08 11.00 20.89
N ILE A 203 -0.60 10.92 19.63
CA ILE A 203 -1.47 11.03 18.45
C ILE A 203 -2.49 9.89 18.43
N ALA A 204 -2.05 8.65 18.68
CA ALA A 204 -2.96 7.50 18.70
C ALA A 204 -4.04 7.63 19.77
N LEU A 205 -3.69 8.07 20.98
CA LEU A 205 -4.65 8.33 22.07
C LEU A 205 -5.64 9.43 21.70
N ALA A 206 -5.17 10.55 21.12
CA ALA A 206 -6.04 11.63 20.64
C ALA A 206 -7.02 11.13 19.57
N VAL A 207 -6.53 10.34 18.61
CA VAL A 207 -7.36 9.73 17.56
C VAL A 207 -8.37 8.75 18.15
N MET A 208 -8.00 7.95 19.16
CA MET A 208 -8.93 7.06 19.86
C MET A 208 -10.07 7.84 20.53
N VAL A 209 -9.76 8.93 21.23
CA VAL A 209 -10.78 9.80 21.84
C VAL A 209 -11.71 10.37 20.77
N LEU A 210 -11.16 10.93 19.68
CA LEU A 210 -11.96 11.46 18.58
C LEU A 210 -12.81 10.37 17.89
N THR A 211 -12.30 9.14 17.79
CA THR A 211 -13.04 7.99 17.26
C THR A 211 -14.26 7.67 18.13
N VAL A 212 -14.12 7.67 19.44
CA VAL A 212 -15.25 7.40 20.34
C VAL A 212 -16.31 8.49 20.23
N LEU A 213 -15.88 9.76 20.20
CA LEU A 213 -16.78 10.92 20.28
C LEU A 213 -17.46 11.28 18.94
N LEU A 214 -16.77 11.12 17.81
CA LEU A 214 -17.16 11.71 16.54
C LEU A 214 -17.31 10.73 15.38
N LEU A 215 -16.85 9.47 15.53
CA LEU A 215 -16.95 8.49 14.45
C LEU A 215 -18.23 7.66 14.63
N ASP A 216 -19.05 7.61 13.58
CA ASP A 216 -20.14 6.65 13.47
C ASP A 216 -19.74 5.45 12.59
N ASP A 217 -20.49 4.37 12.67
CA ASP A 217 -20.24 3.20 11.82
C ASP A 217 -20.77 3.48 10.41
N VAL A 218 -19.87 3.40 9.43
CA VAL A 218 -20.13 3.82 8.04
C VAL A 218 -20.05 2.68 7.03
N VAL A 219 -19.57 1.51 7.44
CA VAL A 219 -19.42 0.35 6.55
C VAL A 219 -20.60 -0.59 6.73
N LEU A 220 -21.33 -0.85 5.64
CA LEU A 220 -22.36 -1.87 5.62
C LEU A 220 -21.70 -3.24 5.67
N ARG A 221 -22.17 -4.07 6.59
CA ARG A 221 -21.70 -5.45 6.74
C ARG A 221 -22.52 -6.38 5.86
N PRO A 222 -21.92 -7.42 5.31
CA PRO A 222 -22.69 -8.54 4.79
C PRO A 222 -23.43 -9.25 5.93
N ASP A 223 -24.64 -9.76 5.65
CA ASP A 223 -25.51 -10.44 6.63
C ASP A 223 -24.88 -11.71 7.22
N HIS A 224 -23.91 -12.29 6.53
CA HIS A 224 -23.22 -13.51 6.95
C HIS A 224 -21.69 -13.31 6.97
N PRO A 225 -21.10 -13.06 8.16
CA PRO A 225 -19.64 -13.05 8.30
C PRO A 225 -19.10 -14.47 8.13
N GLY A 226 -18.24 -14.68 7.11
CA GLY A 226 -17.63 -15.98 6.82
C GLY A 226 -16.79 -16.56 7.98
N HIS A 227 -16.44 -17.84 7.89
CA HIS A 227 -15.58 -18.51 8.86
C HIS A 227 -14.11 -18.12 8.68
N PHE A 228 -13.36 -17.97 9.78
CA PHE A 228 -11.94 -17.70 9.73
C PHE A 228 -11.16 -18.95 9.27
N ASP A 229 -10.59 -18.89 8.08
CA ASP A 229 -9.75 -19.97 7.56
C ASP A 229 -8.30 -19.88 8.07
N LEU A 230 -8.08 -20.47 9.25
CA LEU A 230 -6.75 -20.51 9.89
C LEU A 230 -5.69 -21.17 8.98
N VAL A 231 -6.06 -22.19 8.21
CA VAL A 231 -5.11 -22.88 7.31
C VAL A 231 -4.65 -21.94 6.21
N SER A 232 -5.56 -21.18 5.62
CA SER A 232 -5.21 -20.15 4.63
C SER A 232 -4.36 -19.04 5.21
N ALA A 233 -4.67 -18.59 6.43
CA ALA A 233 -3.87 -17.59 7.13
C ALA A 233 -2.43 -18.08 7.39
N LEU A 234 -2.26 -19.34 7.81
CA LEU A 234 -0.95 -19.95 8.03
C LEU A 234 -0.17 -20.17 6.74
N LEU A 235 -0.81 -20.62 5.66
CA LEU A 235 -0.17 -20.78 4.34
C LEU A 235 0.30 -19.42 3.79
N TYR A 236 -0.54 -18.38 3.90
CA TYR A 236 -0.20 -17.03 3.49
C TYR A 236 0.97 -16.48 4.30
N SER A 237 0.87 -16.55 5.63
CA SER A 237 1.89 -16.05 6.55
C SER A 237 3.21 -16.79 6.38
N GLY A 238 3.17 -18.13 6.39
CA GLY A 238 4.36 -18.97 6.23
C GLY A 238 5.03 -18.79 4.89
N GLY A 239 4.25 -18.75 3.80
CA GLY A 239 4.76 -18.47 2.46
C GLY A 239 5.45 -17.11 2.37
N PHE A 240 4.87 -16.11 3.00
CA PHE A 240 5.42 -14.77 3.05
C PHE A 240 6.69 -14.67 3.91
N VAL A 241 6.71 -15.28 5.11
CA VAL A 241 7.90 -15.35 5.97
C VAL A 241 9.07 -15.96 5.21
N LEU A 242 8.85 -17.09 4.55
CA LEU A 242 9.89 -17.79 3.81
C LEU A 242 10.42 -16.96 2.63
N ALA A 243 9.53 -16.26 1.90
CA ALA A 243 9.95 -15.34 0.84
C ALA A 243 10.78 -14.17 1.38
N MET A 244 10.41 -13.61 2.54
CA MET A 244 11.17 -12.54 3.21
C MET A 244 12.53 -13.04 3.73
N ILE A 245 12.59 -14.23 4.32
CA ILE A 245 13.87 -14.86 4.73
C ILE A 245 14.79 -15.02 3.51
N ALA A 246 14.26 -15.51 2.39
CA ALA A 246 15.04 -15.60 1.16
C ALA A 246 15.56 -14.22 0.71
N ALA A 247 14.71 -13.20 0.71
CA ALA A 247 15.10 -11.84 0.32
C ALA A 247 16.21 -11.26 1.21
N THR A 248 16.09 -11.41 2.54
CA THR A 248 17.11 -10.93 3.48
C THR A 248 18.44 -11.69 3.39
N MET A 249 18.40 -12.99 3.06
CA MET A 249 19.62 -13.75 2.80
C MET A 249 20.35 -13.30 1.54
N LEU A 250 19.60 -12.84 0.53
CA LEU A 250 20.18 -12.26 -0.69
C LEU A 250 20.86 -10.91 -0.42
N GLU A 251 20.23 -10.04 0.38
CA GLU A 251 20.79 -8.75 0.81
C GLU A 251 22.09 -8.88 1.64
N SER A 252 22.18 -9.95 2.43
CA SER A 252 23.36 -10.20 3.32
C SER A 252 24.61 -10.68 2.59
N GLY A 253 24.64 -10.65 1.24
CA GLY A 253 25.77 -11.14 0.44
C GLY A 253 25.93 -12.68 0.49
N GLY A 254 24.90 -13.40 0.92
CA GLY A 254 24.85 -14.86 0.88
C GLY A 254 24.92 -15.34 -0.58
N SER A 255 25.75 -16.37 -0.85
CA SER A 255 25.80 -16.98 -2.17
C SER A 255 24.40 -17.40 -2.61
N VAL A 256 24.07 -17.18 -3.89
CA VAL A 256 22.84 -17.68 -4.55
C VAL A 256 22.93 -19.23 -4.56
N GLY A 257 22.78 -19.85 -3.40
CA GLY A 257 23.01 -21.25 -3.18
C GLY A 257 22.02 -21.88 -2.19
N ALA A 258 22.51 -22.87 -1.46
CA ALA A 258 21.69 -23.69 -0.55
C ALA A 258 20.90 -22.93 0.52
N GLY A 259 21.28 -21.70 0.86
CA GLY A 259 20.56 -20.86 1.84
C GLY A 259 19.37 -20.08 1.25
N PHE A 260 19.47 -19.61 0.00
CA PHE A 260 18.46 -18.76 -0.64
C PHE A 260 17.34 -19.57 -1.33
N ILE A 261 17.72 -20.59 -2.11
CA ILE A 261 16.79 -21.34 -2.98
C ILE A 261 15.70 -22.08 -2.19
N PRO A 262 15.98 -22.84 -1.13
CA PRO A 262 14.96 -23.60 -0.41
C PRO A 262 13.86 -22.70 0.21
N PRO A 263 14.17 -21.65 0.99
CA PRO A 263 13.11 -20.81 1.56
C PRO A 263 12.31 -20.07 0.48
N LEU A 264 12.93 -19.67 -0.65
CA LEU A 264 12.23 -19.08 -1.77
C LEU A 264 11.24 -20.06 -2.40
N LEU A 265 11.68 -21.27 -2.72
CA LEU A 265 10.81 -22.29 -3.33
C LEU A 265 9.68 -22.70 -2.40
N LEU A 266 9.96 -22.91 -1.11
CA LEU A 266 8.95 -23.24 -0.11
C LEU A 266 7.97 -22.09 0.09
N GLY A 267 8.46 -20.83 0.11
CA GLY A 267 7.63 -19.64 0.20
C GLY A 267 6.69 -19.51 -1.00
N VAL A 268 7.21 -19.62 -2.22
CA VAL A 268 6.42 -19.60 -3.45
C VAL A 268 5.44 -20.77 -3.50
N ALA A 269 5.85 -21.97 -3.15
CA ALA A 269 4.97 -23.15 -3.09
C ALA A 269 3.82 -22.92 -2.10
N GLY A 270 4.11 -22.40 -0.90
CA GLY A 270 3.10 -22.05 0.10
C GLY A 270 2.10 -21.05 -0.42
N LEU A 271 2.54 -19.98 -1.09
CA LEU A 271 1.68 -18.96 -1.69
C LEU A 271 0.85 -19.52 -2.87
N VAL A 272 1.41 -20.43 -3.68
CA VAL A 272 0.66 -21.11 -4.75
C VAL A 272 -0.41 -22.03 -4.17
N VAL A 273 -0.09 -22.80 -3.11
CA VAL A 273 -1.07 -23.65 -2.41
C VAL A 273 -2.15 -22.78 -1.78
N PHE A 274 -1.77 -21.67 -1.14
CA PHE A 274 -2.71 -20.66 -0.64
C PHE A 274 -3.65 -20.17 -1.74
N ALA A 275 -3.11 -19.69 -2.87
CA ALA A 275 -3.92 -19.17 -3.97
C ALA A 275 -4.89 -20.22 -4.54
N ARG A 276 -4.41 -21.47 -4.74
CA ARG A 276 -5.26 -22.58 -5.20
C ARG A 276 -6.39 -22.89 -4.20
N ARG A 277 -6.07 -22.84 -2.90
CA ARG A 277 -7.06 -23.06 -1.85
C ARG A 277 -8.11 -21.95 -1.84
N GLN A 278 -7.71 -20.67 -1.95
CA GLN A 278 -8.62 -19.52 -1.99
C GLN A 278 -9.63 -19.58 -3.15
N LEU A 279 -9.23 -20.18 -4.27
CA LEU A 279 -10.13 -20.35 -5.44
C LEU A 279 -11.13 -21.50 -5.28
N ARG A 280 -10.96 -22.39 -4.28
CA ARG A 280 -11.78 -23.61 -4.07
C ARG A 280 -12.66 -23.55 -2.83
N VAL A 281 -12.25 -22.80 -1.80
CA VAL A 281 -12.99 -22.69 -0.55
C VAL A 281 -14.23 -21.81 -0.75
N PRO A 282 -15.43 -22.21 -0.25
CA PRO A 282 -16.67 -21.43 -0.38
C PRO A 282 -16.57 -20.04 0.25
N GLU A 283 -15.91 -19.94 1.41
CA GLU A 283 -15.68 -18.69 2.14
C GLU A 283 -14.19 -18.40 2.21
N PRO A 284 -13.60 -17.79 1.17
CA PRO A 284 -12.18 -17.59 1.11
C PRO A 284 -11.72 -16.47 2.05
N PHE A 285 -10.52 -16.62 2.64
CA PHE A 285 -9.83 -15.63 3.43
C PHE A 285 -9.57 -14.33 2.63
N LEU A 286 -9.15 -14.46 1.37
CA LEU A 286 -9.10 -13.40 0.36
C LEU A 286 -9.87 -13.85 -0.87
N ARG A 287 -10.87 -13.08 -1.30
CA ARG A 287 -11.66 -13.38 -2.49
C ARG A 287 -10.85 -13.16 -3.77
N LEU A 288 -9.94 -14.09 -4.08
CA LEU A 288 -9.16 -14.03 -5.33
C LEU A 288 -10.04 -14.10 -6.59
N GLN A 289 -11.32 -14.40 -6.45
CA GLN A 289 -12.31 -14.32 -7.52
C GLN A 289 -12.43 -12.91 -8.11
N CYS A 290 -12.14 -11.84 -7.34
CA CYS A 290 -12.06 -10.46 -7.85
C CYS A 290 -11.10 -10.34 -9.06
N PHE A 291 -10.07 -11.18 -9.14
CA PHE A 291 -9.15 -11.23 -10.30
C PHE A 291 -9.78 -11.78 -11.58
N ARG A 292 -11.00 -12.31 -11.53
CA ARG A 292 -11.76 -12.66 -12.75
C ARG A 292 -12.23 -11.41 -13.51
N ASP A 293 -12.47 -10.31 -12.80
CA ASP A 293 -12.68 -9.02 -13.45
C ASP A 293 -11.34 -8.51 -13.99
N LYS A 294 -11.30 -8.33 -15.32
CA LYS A 294 -10.09 -7.88 -16.03
C LYS A 294 -9.65 -6.48 -15.60
N THR A 295 -10.61 -5.61 -15.27
CA THR A 295 -10.33 -4.25 -14.84
C THR A 295 -9.63 -4.26 -13.49
N PHE A 296 -10.16 -5.05 -12.54
CA PHE A 296 -9.52 -5.23 -11.23
C PHE A 296 -8.14 -5.86 -11.35
N ALA A 297 -8.01 -6.97 -12.08
CA ALA A 297 -6.75 -7.70 -12.22
C ALA A 297 -5.63 -6.83 -12.81
N VAL A 298 -5.91 -6.15 -13.92
CA VAL A 298 -4.89 -5.34 -14.61
C VAL A 298 -4.58 -4.07 -13.85
N SER A 299 -5.59 -3.39 -13.30
CA SER A 299 -5.36 -2.20 -12.48
C SER A 299 -4.52 -2.53 -11.24
N THR A 300 -4.82 -3.63 -10.55
CA THR A 300 -4.05 -4.11 -9.40
C THR A 300 -2.60 -4.43 -9.79
N LEU A 301 -2.39 -5.10 -10.91
CA LEU A 301 -1.04 -5.41 -11.40
C LEU A 301 -0.24 -4.14 -11.72
N ILE A 302 -0.86 -3.13 -12.34
CA ILE A 302 -0.21 -1.84 -12.60
C ILE A 302 0.11 -1.11 -11.29
N VAL A 303 -0.78 -1.16 -10.29
CA VAL A 303 -0.53 -0.60 -8.94
C VAL A 303 0.66 -1.29 -8.26
N ILE A 304 0.77 -2.61 -8.39
CA ILE A 304 1.92 -3.37 -7.90
C ILE A 304 3.20 -2.93 -8.61
N CYS A 305 3.20 -2.85 -9.94
CA CYS A 305 4.33 -2.33 -10.71
C CYS A 305 4.73 -0.91 -10.29
N ALA A 306 3.75 -0.02 -10.07
CA ALA A 306 4.00 1.34 -9.60
C ALA A 306 4.66 1.34 -8.20
N HIS A 307 4.23 0.45 -7.32
CA HIS A 307 4.82 0.34 -5.97
C HIS A 307 6.23 -0.26 -5.98
N MET A 308 6.51 -1.24 -6.84
CA MET A 308 7.87 -1.73 -7.07
C MET A 308 8.80 -0.59 -7.52
N MET A 309 8.34 0.21 -8.50
CA MET A 309 9.07 1.38 -8.99
C MET A 309 9.23 2.49 -7.95
N PHE A 310 8.41 2.51 -6.89
CA PHE A 310 8.53 3.45 -5.78
C PHE A 310 9.52 2.95 -4.72
N MET A 311 9.38 1.69 -4.27
CA MET A 311 10.13 1.15 -3.14
C MET A 311 11.63 0.99 -3.43
N ALA A 312 12.02 0.39 -4.55
CA ALA A 312 13.43 0.13 -4.84
C ALA A 312 14.26 1.41 -4.90
N PRO A 313 13.92 2.46 -5.67
CA PRO A 313 14.69 3.71 -5.68
C PRO A 313 14.63 4.52 -4.39
N SER A 314 13.60 4.35 -3.57
CA SER A 314 13.56 5.02 -2.25
C SER A 314 14.70 4.56 -1.33
N ILE A 315 15.32 3.41 -1.62
CA ILE A 315 16.48 2.88 -0.92
C ILE A 315 17.77 3.09 -1.74
N MET A 316 17.72 2.84 -3.05
CA MET A 316 18.88 2.92 -3.93
C MET A 316 19.42 4.35 -4.09
N VAL A 317 18.54 5.36 -4.15
CA VAL A 317 18.96 6.77 -4.27
C VAL A 317 19.72 7.25 -3.04
N PRO A 318 19.27 7.00 -1.80
CA PRO A 318 20.09 7.22 -0.61
C PRO A 318 21.46 6.54 -0.64
N LEU A 319 21.54 5.29 -1.07
CA LEU A 319 22.82 4.58 -1.21
C LEU A 319 23.73 5.25 -2.23
N PHE A 320 23.20 5.68 -3.38
CA PHE A 320 23.97 6.44 -4.36
C PHE A 320 24.56 7.73 -3.77
N VAL A 321 23.73 8.50 -3.05
CA VAL A 321 24.16 9.80 -2.47
C VAL A 321 25.16 9.59 -1.34
N GLN A 322 25.01 8.56 -0.50
CA GLN A 322 25.88 8.33 0.65
C GLN A 322 27.14 7.55 0.28
N ASP A 323 27.02 6.43 -0.44
CA ASP A 323 28.14 5.50 -0.65
C ASP A 323 28.93 5.80 -1.94
N ILE A 324 28.27 6.32 -3.00
CA ILE A 324 28.95 6.68 -4.27
C ILE A 324 29.43 8.12 -4.24
N GLN A 325 28.59 9.07 -3.80
CA GLN A 325 28.96 10.49 -3.75
C GLN A 325 29.63 10.91 -2.44
N GLY A 326 29.55 10.10 -1.37
CA GLY A 326 30.16 10.40 -0.06
C GLY A 326 29.44 11.54 0.70
N LEU A 327 28.19 11.86 0.37
CA LEU A 327 27.44 12.94 1.01
C LEU A 327 26.74 12.46 2.29
N SER A 328 26.32 13.42 3.14
CA SER A 328 25.71 13.09 4.42
C SER A 328 24.32 12.45 4.29
N ALA A 329 23.89 11.71 5.32
CA ALA A 329 22.55 11.14 5.41
C ALA A 329 21.45 12.23 5.38
N THR A 330 21.73 13.43 5.90
CA THR A 330 20.81 14.58 5.83
C THR A 330 20.58 15.00 4.38
N VAL A 331 21.64 15.13 3.57
CA VAL A 331 21.52 15.47 2.13
C VAL A 331 20.74 14.39 1.40
N SER A 332 21.03 13.12 1.67
CA SER A 332 20.31 11.99 1.13
C SER A 332 18.80 12.03 1.44
N GLY A 333 18.44 12.36 2.68
CA GLY A 333 17.04 12.54 3.08
C GLY A 333 16.35 13.72 2.38
N LEU A 334 17.06 14.84 2.25
CA LEU A 334 16.57 16.03 1.55
C LEU A 334 16.37 15.78 0.05
N THR A 335 17.17 14.91 -0.56
CA THR A 335 17.02 14.50 -1.97
C THR A 335 15.67 13.82 -2.24
N LEU A 336 15.13 13.05 -1.29
CA LEU A 336 13.85 12.37 -1.44
C LEU A 336 12.63 13.28 -1.13
N LEU A 337 12.82 14.31 -0.31
CA LEU A 337 11.75 15.15 0.21
C LEU A 337 10.88 15.81 -0.88
N PRO A 338 11.46 16.47 -1.93
CA PRO A 338 10.65 17.06 -3.00
C PRO A 338 9.81 16.04 -3.76
N GLY A 339 10.33 14.81 -3.96
CA GLY A 339 9.56 13.72 -4.57
C GLY A 339 8.32 13.36 -3.76
N ALA A 340 8.44 13.28 -2.44
CA ALA A 340 7.30 12.98 -1.58
C ALA A 340 6.28 14.13 -1.54
N ILE A 341 6.73 15.38 -1.54
CA ILE A 341 5.85 16.55 -1.66
C ILE A 341 5.10 16.50 -3.01
N MET A 342 5.80 16.22 -4.10
CA MET A 342 5.20 16.07 -5.44
C MET A 342 4.15 14.94 -5.46
N MET A 343 4.42 13.80 -4.82
CA MET A 343 3.44 12.71 -4.72
C MET A 343 2.18 13.14 -3.97
N GLY A 344 2.34 13.84 -2.84
CA GLY A 344 1.22 14.37 -2.06
C GLY A 344 0.35 15.36 -2.85
N VAL A 345 0.98 16.28 -3.58
CA VAL A 345 0.30 17.28 -4.41
C VAL A 345 -0.35 16.63 -5.65
N MET A 346 0.34 15.69 -6.28
CA MET A 346 -0.14 15.07 -7.52
C MET A 346 -1.30 14.08 -7.28
N ASN A 347 -1.36 13.39 -6.15
CA ASN A 347 -2.43 12.42 -5.88
C ASN A 347 -3.85 13.03 -5.99
N PRO A 348 -4.18 14.18 -5.40
CA PRO A 348 -5.49 14.83 -5.62
C PRO A 348 -5.74 15.27 -7.07
N ILE A 349 -4.70 15.69 -7.77
CA ILE A 349 -4.79 16.12 -9.18
C ILE A 349 -5.09 14.93 -10.08
N THR A 350 -4.34 13.84 -9.91
CA THR A 350 -4.49 12.61 -10.70
C THR A 350 -5.80 11.89 -10.39
N GLY A 351 -6.28 11.95 -9.14
CA GLY A 351 -7.60 11.45 -8.77
C GLY A 351 -8.72 12.17 -9.51
N ARG A 352 -8.69 13.51 -9.54
CA ARG A 352 -9.67 14.31 -10.32
C ARG A 352 -9.57 14.06 -11.83
N LEU A 353 -8.35 13.85 -12.32
CA LEU A 353 -8.12 13.56 -13.73
C LEU A 353 -8.66 12.19 -14.12
N LEU A 354 -8.53 11.19 -13.23
CA LEU A 354 -9.17 9.88 -13.38
C LEU A 354 -10.69 10.02 -13.53
N ASP A 355 -11.32 10.77 -12.61
CA ASP A 355 -12.78 10.94 -12.61
C ASP A 355 -13.27 11.64 -13.89
N ARG A 356 -12.45 12.55 -14.46
CA ARG A 356 -12.79 13.29 -15.69
C ARG A 356 -12.46 12.56 -16.98
N ARG A 357 -11.26 11.98 -17.10
CA ARG A 357 -10.70 11.46 -18.37
C ARG A 357 -10.51 9.94 -18.40
N GLY A 358 -10.71 9.26 -17.27
CA GLY A 358 -10.46 7.83 -17.12
C GLY A 358 -8.98 7.46 -16.98
N PRO A 359 -8.64 6.15 -16.96
CA PRO A 359 -7.31 5.66 -16.58
C PRO A 359 -6.25 5.82 -17.68
N ARG A 360 -6.62 5.73 -18.98
CA ARG A 360 -5.65 5.69 -20.07
C ARG A 360 -4.68 6.87 -20.13
N PRO A 361 -5.10 8.15 -20.03
CA PRO A 361 -4.17 9.28 -20.06
C PRO A 361 -3.17 9.24 -18.91
N LEU A 362 -3.61 8.76 -17.73
CA LEU A 362 -2.76 8.63 -16.55
C LEU A 362 -1.73 7.52 -16.71
N ILE A 363 -2.11 6.40 -17.34
CA ILE A 363 -1.19 5.29 -17.64
C ILE A 363 -0.11 5.75 -18.62
N VAL A 364 -0.51 6.41 -19.71
CA VAL A 364 0.45 6.93 -20.70
C VAL A 364 1.42 7.92 -20.06
N ALA A 365 0.90 8.96 -19.39
CA ALA A 365 1.72 9.98 -18.77
C ALA A 365 2.59 9.39 -17.64
N GLY A 366 2.02 8.56 -16.77
CA GLY A 366 2.72 7.93 -15.65
C GLY A 366 3.84 7.02 -16.12
N CYS A 367 3.56 6.07 -17.02
CA CYS A 367 4.59 5.14 -17.52
C CYS A 367 5.70 5.87 -18.29
N ALA A 368 5.35 6.84 -19.14
CA ALA A 368 6.34 7.62 -19.88
C ALA A 368 7.25 8.42 -18.95
N THR A 369 6.68 9.08 -17.92
CA THR A 369 7.44 9.89 -16.97
C THR A 369 8.33 9.01 -16.09
N VAL A 370 7.81 7.85 -15.62
CA VAL A 370 8.62 6.90 -14.84
C VAL A 370 9.73 6.30 -15.67
N LEU A 371 9.45 5.90 -16.92
CA LEU A 371 10.45 5.34 -17.82
C LEU A 371 11.57 6.36 -18.10
N ALA A 372 11.20 7.60 -18.46
CA ALA A 372 12.17 8.67 -18.71
C ALA A 372 13.06 8.93 -17.47
N GLY A 373 12.45 9.03 -16.27
CA GLY A 373 13.19 9.20 -15.04
C GLY A 373 14.07 7.98 -14.68
N THR A 374 13.62 6.77 -14.97
CA THR A 374 14.39 5.54 -14.72
C THR A 374 15.60 5.44 -15.67
N VAL A 375 15.41 5.74 -16.95
CA VAL A 375 16.52 5.82 -17.94
C VAL A 375 17.50 6.92 -17.56
N ALA A 376 17.01 8.09 -17.11
CA ALA A 376 17.88 9.16 -16.67
C ALA A 376 18.75 8.72 -15.48
N PHE A 377 18.19 8.00 -14.49
CA PHE A 377 18.97 7.43 -13.38
C PHE A 377 19.99 6.37 -13.83
N ALA A 378 19.68 5.59 -14.87
CA ALA A 378 20.61 4.61 -15.43
C ALA A 378 21.77 5.24 -16.26
N LEU A 379 21.76 6.55 -16.46
CA LEU A 379 22.75 7.27 -17.29
C LEU A 379 23.49 8.38 -16.49
N ILE A 380 23.18 8.55 -15.20
CA ILE A 380 23.81 9.63 -14.42
C ILE A 380 25.26 9.28 -14.06
N PRO A 381 26.22 10.22 -14.23
CA PRO A 381 27.58 10.03 -13.78
C PRO A 381 27.67 10.18 -12.24
N ALA A 382 28.69 9.56 -11.62
CA ALA A 382 28.92 9.69 -10.18
C ALA A 382 29.09 11.14 -9.72
N SER A 383 29.60 12.02 -10.58
CA SER A 383 29.85 13.44 -10.30
C SER A 383 28.63 14.35 -10.50
N VAL A 384 27.44 13.79 -10.75
CA VAL A 384 26.22 14.59 -10.97
C VAL A 384 25.90 15.43 -9.72
N PRO A 385 25.52 16.73 -9.85
CA PRO A 385 25.08 17.52 -8.71
C PRO A 385 23.83 16.93 -8.04
N GLU A 386 23.77 17.00 -6.71
CA GLU A 386 22.66 16.43 -5.90
C GLU A 386 21.27 16.98 -6.27
N TRP A 387 21.19 18.26 -6.68
CA TRP A 387 19.92 18.85 -7.10
C TRP A 387 19.35 18.18 -8.35
N VAL A 388 20.21 17.66 -9.25
CA VAL A 388 19.76 16.90 -10.44
C VAL A 388 19.11 15.59 -10.02
N ILE A 389 19.71 14.87 -9.06
CA ILE A 389 19.16 13.63 -8.49
C ILE A 389 17.78 13.92 -7.88
N THR A 390 17.70 15.00 -7.11
CA THR A 390 16.46 15.48 -6.48
C THR A 390 15.35 15.74 -7.50
N VAL A 391 15.66 16.45 -8.60
CA VAL A 391 14.69 16.74 -9.67
C VAL A 391 14.27 15.47 -10.39
N LEU A 392 15.23 14.61 -10.75
CA LEU A 392 14.92 13.32 -11.42
C LEU A 392 14.05 12.42 -10.56
N TYR A 393 14.34 12.35 -9.26
CA TYR A 393 13.51 11.60 -8.31
C TYR A 393 12.09 12.19 -8.24
N GLY A 394 11.97 13.50 -8.15
CA GLY A 394 10.67 14.20 -8.14
C GLY A 394 9.84 13.95 -9.41
N ILE A 395 10.46 14.03 -10.58
CA ILE A 395 9.81 13.71 -11.87
C ILE A 395 9.31 12.27 -11.87
N ARG A 396 10.15 11.33 -11.46
CA ARG A 396 9.82 9.90 -11.42
C ARG A 396 8.66 9.61 -10.47
N VAL A 397 8.67 10.18 -9.26
CA VAL A 397 7.61 10.01 -8.26
C VAL A 397 6.29 10.64 -8.73
N THR A 398 6.33 11.74 -9.49
CA THR A 398 5.16 12.32 -10.15
C THR A 398 4.49 11.32 -11.10
N GLY A 399 5.29 10.59 -11.90
CA GLY A 399 4.77 9.53 -12.76
C GLY A 399 4.13 8.38 -11.96
N ILE A 400 4.73 8.01 -10.82
CA ILE A 400 4.18 6.98 -9.93
C ILE A 400 2.84 7.42 -9.34
N ALA A 401 2.68 8.69 -8.96
CA ALA A 401 1.42 9.26 -8.47
C ALA A 401 0.29 9.18 -9.52
N CYS A 402 0.63 9.23 -10.82
CA CYS A 402 -0.34 9.02 -11.89
C CYS A 402 -0.87 7.58 -11.97
N LEU A 403 -0.10 6.60 -11.49
CA LEU A 403 -0.44 5.18 -11.60
C LEU A 403 -1.05 4.62 -10.33
N MET A 404 -0.45 4.88 -9.17
CA MET A 404 -0.69 4.14 -7.94
C MET A 404 -2.10 4.34 -7.40
N MET A 405 -2.48 5.56 -7.05
CA MET A 405 -3.78 5.83 -6.43
C MET A 405 -4.95 5.84 -7.44
N PRO A 406 -4.82 6.47 -8.61
CA PRO A 406 -5.91 6.45 -9.57
C PRO A 406 -6.30 5.03 -10.02
N LEU A 407 -5.32 4.15 -10.25
CA LEU A 407 -5.63 2.79 -10.67
C LEU A 407 -6.14 1.91 -9.53
N THR A 408 -5.78 2.19 -8.28
CA THR A 408 -6.43 1.60 -7.12
C THR A 408 -7.92 1.93 -7.09
N ALA A 409 -8.28 3.20 -7.33
CA ALA A 409 -9.68 3.61 -7.45
C ALA A 409 -10.38 2.95 -8.62
N TRP A 410 -9.72 2.91 -9.79
CA TRP A 410 -10.28 2.32 -11.00
C TRP A 410 -10.51 0.81 -10.85
N ALA A 411 -9.63 0.09 -10.15
CA ALA A 411 -9.80 -1.33 -9.84
C ALA A 411 -11.10 -1.62 -9.11
N CYS A 412 -11.54 -0.71 -8.23
CA CYS A 412 -12.74 -0.87 -7.42
C CYS A 412 -14.03 -0.45 -8.12
N THR A 413 -13.98 0.15 -9.34
CA THR A 413 -15.19 0.70 -9.99
C THR A 413 -16.14 -0.34 -10.54
N THR A 414 -15.66 -1.55 -10.86
CA THR A 414 -16.43 -2.65 -11.44
C THR A 414 -16.89 -3.68 -10.42
N LEU A 415 -16.41 -3.58 -9.19
CA LEU A 415 -16.73 -4.52 -8.12
C LEU A 415 -18.01 -4.15 -7.40
N ASP A 416 -18.67 -5.16 -6.85
CA ASP A 416 -19.81 -4.99 -5.98
C ASP A 416 -19.38 -4.39 -4.62
N PRO A 417 -20.28 -3.64 -3.95
CA PRO A 417 -20.00 -3.05 -2.66
C PRO A 417 -19.49 -4.04 -1.60
N ASP A 418 -19.99 -5.27 -1.63
CA ASP A 418 -19.61 -6.34 -0.69
C ASP A 418 -18.19 -6.88 -0.95
N GLU A 419 -17.64 -6.63 -2.14
CA GLU A 419 -16.29 -7.05 -2.53
C GLU A 419 -15.22 -5.99 -2.23
N LEU A 420 -15.62 -4.73 -1.99
CA LEU A 420 -14.69 -3.61 -1.79
C LEU A 420 -13.73 -3.82 -0.61
N ALA A 421 -14.23 -4.43 0.49
CA ALA A 421 -13.40 -4.74 1.65
C ALA A 421 -12.27 -5.71 1.29
N GLN A 422 -12.62 -6.77 0.58
CA GLN A 422 -11.66 -7.78 0.13
C GLN A 422 -10.70 -7.21 -0.93
N ALA A 423 -11.22 -6.42 -1.86
CA ALA A 423 -10.42 -5.74 -2.88
C ALA A 423 -9.36 -4.80 -2.25
N SER A 424 -9.76 -3.99 -1.27
CA SER A 424 -8.85 -3.10 -0.53
C SER A 424 -7.73 -3.88 0.18
N ALA A 425 -8.09 -4.99 0.84
CA ALA A 425 -7.14 -5.85 1.53
C ALA A 425 -6.16 -6.51 0.55
N ILE A 426 -6.66 -7.04 -0.58
CA ILE A 426 -5.85 -7.66 -1.64
C ILE A 426 -4.86 -6.65 -2.23
N ILE A 427 -5.33 -5.48 -2.65
CA ILE A 427 -4.47 -4.45 -3.26
C ILE A 427 -3.39 -4.01 -2.28
N THR A 428 -3.76 -3.74 -1.02
CA THR A 428 -2.82 -3.24 -0.01
C THR A 428 -1.79 -4.29 0.36
N SER A 429 -2.21 -5.54 0.62
CA SER A 429 -1.29 -6.62 0.97
C SER A 429 -0.38 -7.01 -0.19
N ALA A 430 -0.91 -7.16 -1.41
CA ALA A 430 -0.10 -7.47 -2.59
C ALA A 430 0.94 -6.37 -2.87
N ARG A 431 0.56 -5.10 -2.73
CA ARG A 431 1.46 -3.96 -2.88
C ARG A 431 2.60 -3.98 -1.86
N GLN A 432 2.29 -4.20 -0.56
CA GLN A 432 3.31 -4.25 0.49
C GLN A 432 4.26 -5.43 0.31
N LEU A 433 3.72 -6.60 0.00
CA LEU A 433 4.46 -7.83 -0.26
C LEU A 433 5.47 -7.66 -1.39
N ILE A 434 4.95 -7.34 -2.57
CA ILE A 434 5.78 -7.30 -3.78
C ILE A 434 6.67 -6.06 -3.76
N GLY A 435 6.23 -4.96 -3.12
CA GLY A 435 7.05 -3.77 -2.93
C GLY A 435 8.30 -4.04 -2.09
N SER A 436 8.17 -4.70 -0.94
CA SER A 436 9.31 -5.06 -0.10
C SER A 436 10.24 -6.04 -0.81
N LEU A 437 9.66 -7.08 -1.45
CA LEU A 437 10.45 -8.08 -2.17
C LEU A 437 11.20 -7.47 -3.35
N SER A 438 10.59 -6.52 -4.08
CA SER A 438 11.22 -5.85 -5.21
C SER A 438 12.42 -5.00 -4.79
N ALA A 439 12.34 -4.31 -3.66
CA ALA A 439 13.47 -3.53 -3.13
C ALA A 439 14.68 -4.45 -2.89
N SER A 440 14.47 -5.58 -2.20
CA SER A 440 15.52 -6.57 -1.95
C SER A 440 16.10 -7.15 -3.24
N VAL A 441 15.25 -7.47 -4.23
CA VAL A 441 15.72 -8.00 -5.52
C VAL A 441 16.59 -6.98 -6.27
N PHE A 442 16.17 -5.71 -6.36
CA PHE A 442 16.93 -4.71 -7.11
C PHE A 442 18.22 -4.31 -6.39
N ILE A 443 18.24 -4.28 -5.05
CA ILE A 443 19.44 -4.06 -4.25
C ILE A 443 20.40 -5.25 -4.43
N ALA A 444 19.90 -6.48 -4.40
CA ALA A 444 20.73 -7.66 -4.62
C ALA A 444 21.32 -7.68 -6.04
N VAL A 445 20.56 -7.31 -7.07
CA VAL A 445 21.07 -7.17 -8.44
C VAL A 445 22.16 -6.11 -8.49
N MET A 446 21.98 -4.95 -7.83
CA MET A 446 22.99 -3.92 -7.71
C MET A 446 24.27 -4.47 -7.06
N ALA A 447 24.15 -5.19 -5.94
CA ALA A 447 25.28 -5.77 -5.22
C ALA A 447 26.02 -6.85 -6.03
N LEU A 448 25.30 -7.73 -6.73
CA LEU A 448 25.85 -8.81 -7.54
C LEU A 448 26.59 -8.30 -8.80
N THR A 449 26.19 -7.16 -9.33
CA THR A 449 26.80 -6.55 -10.51
C THR A 449 27.87 -5.51 -10.16
N SER A 450 27.97 -5.13 -8.88
CA SER A 450 29.01 -4.25 -8.35
C SER A 450 30.38 -4.94 -8.36
N GLN A 451 31.42 -4.18 -8.70
CA GLN A 451 32.82 -4.61 -8.63
C GLN A 451 33.47 -4.30 -7.26
N ASN A 452 32.79 -3.55 -6.41
CA ASN A 452 33.26 -3.17 -5.07
C ASN A 452 32.89 -4.22 -4.02
N ALA A 453 33.79 -4.43 -3.05
CA ALA A 453 33.55 -5.34 -1.92
C ALA A 453 32.33 -4.94 -1.05
N LEU A 454 31.93 -3.67 -1.07
CA LEU A 454 30.76 -3.13 -0.37
C LEU A 454 29.45 -3.34 -1.14
N GLY A 455 29.49 -3.88 -2.38
CA GLY A 455 28.31 -4.13 -3.19
C GLY A 455 27.58 -2.88 -3.71
N VAL A 456 28.21 -1.72 -3.64
CA VAL A 456 27.65 -0.45 -4.11
C VAL A 456 28.67 0.27 -4.98
N ASP A 457 28.44 0.31 -6.28
CA ASP A 457 29.17 1.11 -7.25
C ASP A 457 28.26 1.63 -8.36
N LEU A 458 28.80 2.51 -9.20
CA LEU A 458 28.02 3.11 -10.29
C LEU A 458 27.53 2.05 -11.29
N GLY A 459 28.34 1.05 -11.61
CA GLY A 459 27.97 0.00 -12.58
C GLY A 459 26.81 -0.85 -12.11
N GLY A 460 26.81 -1.26 -10.83
CA GLY A 460 25.71 -1.99 -10.21
C GLY A 460 24.44 -1.16 -10.12
N PHE A 461 24.57 0.13 -9.78
CA PHE A 461 23.46 1.07 -9.74
C PHE A 461 22.82 1.24 -11.12
N ASP A 462 23.59 1.52 -12.15
CA ASP A 462 23.13 1.71 -13.53
C ASP A 462 22.43 0.45 -14.04
N PHE A 463 23.05 -0.74 -13.86
CA PHE A 463 22.48 -2.01 -14.29
C PHE A 463 21.13 -2.29 -13.63
N SER A 464 21.01 -2.03 -12.32
CA SER A 464 19.76 -2.19 -11.60
C SER A 464 18.65 -1.26 -12.13
N PHE A 465 18.98 -0.01 -12.49
CA PHE A 465 18.02 0.90 -13.10
C PHE A 465 17.65 0.50 -14.55
N TRP A 466 18.59 -0.02 -15.33
CA TRP A 466 18.28 -0.58 -16.66
C TRP A 466 17.29 -1.74 -16.55
N LEU A 467 17.47 -2.64 -15.59
CA LEU A 467 16.53 -3.73 -15.35
C LEU A 467 15.14 -3.21 -14.94
N GLN A 468 15.09 -2.15 -14.12
CA GLN A 468 13.83 -1.51 -13.73
C GLN A 468 13.05 -0.91 -14.91
N CYS A 469 13.68 -0.55 -16.04
CA CYS A 469 12.98 -0.01 -17.22
C CYS A 469 11.95 -0.97 -17.80
N GLY A 470 12.09 -2.28 -17.60
CA GLY A 470 11.11 -3.28 -18.02
C GLY A 470 9.75 -3.14 -17.31
N VAL A 471 9.73 -2.64 -16.06
CA VAL A 471 8.51 -2.56 -15.24
C VAL A 471 7.50 -1.52 -15.77
N PRO A 472 7.87 -0.26 -16.09
CA PRO A 472 6.94 0.71 -16.65
C PRO A 472 6.50 0.33 -18.08
N VAL A 473 7.35 -0.36 -18.85
CA VAL A 473 6.96 -0.89 -20.18
C VAL A 473 5.88 -1.96 -20.03
N LEU A 474 6.05 -2.91 -19.09
CA LEU A 474 5.03 -3.91 -18.78
C LEU A 474 3.71 -3.26 -18.34
N ALA A 475 3.78 -2.30 -17.41
CA ALA A 475 2.60 -1.57 -16.93
C ALA A 475 1.88 -0.82 -18.06
N PHE A 476 2.63 -0.21 -18.98
CA PHE A 476 2.08 0.47 -20.17
C PHE A 476 1.36 -0.50 -21.11
N VAL A 477 2.00 -1.61 -21.46
CA VAL A 477 1.41 -2.63 -22.34
C VAL A 477 0.11 -3.17 -21.73
N LEU A 478 0.14 -3.59 -20.47
CA LEU A 478 -1.04 -4.09 -19.77
C LEU A 478 -2.17 -3.06 -19.75
N GLY A 479 -1.87 -1.81 -19.43
CA GLY A 479 -2.87 -0.75 -19.30
C GLY A 479 -3.50 -0.35 -20.64
N MET A 480 -2.72 -0.29 -21.70
CA MET A 480 -3.21 0.14 -23.03
C MET A 480 -4.04 -0.93 -23.74
N PHE A 481 -3.64 -2.21 -23.61
CA PHE A 481 -4.31 -3.30 -24.34
C PHE A 481 -5.50 -3.88 -23.60
N VAL A 482 -5.54 -3.80 -22.26
CA VAL A 482 -6.58 -4.47 -21.47
C VAL A 482 -7.62 -3.50 -20.91
N LEU A 483 -7.22 -2.30 -20.45
CA LEU A 483 -8.17 -1.39 -19.84
C LEU A 483 -9.02 -0.61 -20.86
N PRO A 484 -10.37 -0.59 -20.69
CA PRO A 484 -11.23 0.22 -21.56
C PRO A 484 -11.00 1.72 -21.35
N GLY A 485 -11.12 2.51 -22.42
CA GLY A 485 -11.22 3.97 -22.31
C GLY A 485 -12.60 4.39 -21.80
N LYS A 486 -12.71 5.60 -21.24
CA LYS A 486 -13.95 6.16 -20.65
C LYS A 486 -15.20 6.21 -21.58
N GLY A 487 -15.13 5.76 -22.80
CA GLY A 487 -16.23 5.78 -23.78
C GLY A 487 -16.83 4.41 -24.16
N LYS A 488 -16.42 3.33 -23.47
CA LYS A 488 -16.88 1.97 -23.79
C LYS A 488 -17.47 1.28 -22.54
N ARG A 489 -18.36 1.96 -21.84
CA ARG A 489 -19.26 1.36 -20.85
C ARG A 489 -20.68 1.35 -21.37
#